data_81d9807427969c2455d7037990e618b9
#
_entry.id   81d9807427969c2455d7037990e618b9
#
_cell.length_a   1.000
_cell.length_b   1.000
_cell.length_c   1.000
_cell.angle_alpha   90.00
_cell.angle_beta   90.00
_cell.angle_gamma   90.00
#
_symmetry.space_group_name_H-M   'P 1'
#
loop_
_entity.id
_entity.type
_entity.pdbx_description
1 polymer ?
#
loop_
_entity_poly.entity_id
_entity_poly.type
_entity_poly.pdbx_seq_one_letter_code
_entity_poly.pdbx_strand_id
1 'polypeptide(L)'
;SEVHTHSAILGELLNPKGTHGQKDLFLRLFIKILALNFDEENLPNDSCKVYIEKYTGQIDEEYTEGGRIDILIEWGKNAIIIENKIDAGDQNKQLSRYYKHGLKNKYSSFELLYLTKNGDTPKEFTTGNDQEVIEKTISISYKDNIIEWLELCKKEASSLPILRETITQYIYLIKKITNQTTNHKMSKDLQSLITGSADNFNAAQSIFNEAQKAKEAIFNHFWKTVSEEILISLGE
;
A
#
# COMPACT_ATOMS: atom_id res chain seq x y z
N SER A 1 10.17 0.27 -2.83
CA SER A 1 9.55 -1.07 -2.92
C SER A 1 8.38 -1.15 -1.94
N GLU A 2 7.29 -1.84 -2.31
CA GLU A 2 6.08 -1.97 -1.47
C GLU A 2 6.43 -2.56 -0.11
N VAL A 3 7.14 -3.67 -0.10
CA VAL A 3 7.50 -4.43 1.11
C VAL A 3 8.47 -3.66 2.01
N HIS A 4 9.64 -3.30 1.47
CA HIS A 4 10.74 -2.74 2.28
C HIS A 4 10.52 -1.28 2.68
N THR A 5 9.54 -0.60 2.10
CA THR A 5 9.25 0.80 2.42
C THR A 5 7.85 0.93 3.01
N HIS A 6 6.82 0.66 2.22
CA HIS A 6 5.46 0.97 2.63
C HIS A 6 4.92 0.02 3.69
N SER A 7 5.00 -1.30 3.47
CA SER A 7 4.54 -2.27 4.48
C SER A 7 5.36 -2.18 5.78
N ALA A 8 6.68 -1.91 5.66
CA ALA A 8 7.54 -1.74 6.84
C ALA A 8 7.15 -0.48 7.65
N ILE A 9 6.94 0.67 7.00
CA ILE A 9 6.54 1.91 7.69
C ILE A 9 5.15 1.77 8.29
N LEU A 10 4.18 1.23 7.54
CA LEU A 10 2.82 1.00 8.06
C LEU A 10 2.85 0.05 9.25
N GLY A 11 3.57 -1.07 9.13
CA GLY A 11 3.68 -2.05 10.20
C GLY A 11 4.38 -1.50 11.44
N GLU A 12 5.40 -0.66 11.28
CA GLU A 12 6.04 0.02 12.41
C GLU A 12 5.07 0.97 13.12
N LEU A 13 4.34 1.82 12.38
CA LEU A 13 3.37 2.74 12.97
C LEU A 13 2.15 2.04 13.58
N LEU A 14 1.74 0.90 13.03
CA LEU A 14 0.64 0.09 13.55
C LEU A 14 1.05 -0.80 14.74
N ASN A 15 2.34 -0.92 15.02
CA ASN A 15 2.85 -1.78 16.09
C ASN A 15 2.85 -1.06 17.45
N PRO A 16 2.04 -1.49 18.43
CA PRO A 16 2.06 -0.89 19.77
C PRO A 16 3.43 -0.92 20.47
N LYS A 17 4.32 -1.83 20.04
CA LYS A 17 5.71 -1.94 20.51
C LYS A 17 6.72 -1.28 19.58
N GLY A 18 6.24 -0.53 18.59
CA GLY A 18 7.07 0.19 17.64
C GLY A 18 7.92 1.28 18.32
N THR A 19 9.00 1.66 17.65
CA THR A 19 9.96 2.65 18.15
C THR A 19 9.36 4.05 18.29
N HIS A 20 8.17 4.28 17.71
CA HIS A 20 7.42 5.54 17.82
C HIS A 20 6.94 5.84 19.25
N GLY A 21 6.87 4.85 20.15
CA GLY A 21 6.54 5.02 21.56
C GLY A 21 5.09 5.43 21.88
N GLN A 22 4.18 5.41 20.88
CA GLN A 22 2.77 5.81 21.04
C GLN A 22 1.87 4.65 21.47
N LYS A 23 2.44 3.50 21.82
CA LYS A 23 1.70 2.28 22.19
C LYS A 23 0.65 1.93 21.13
N ASP A 24 -0.56 1.62 21.55
CA ASP A 24 -1.68 1.22 20.69
C ASP A 24 -2.45 2.40 20.06
N LEU A 25 -2.08 3.65 20.37
CA LEU A 25 -2.82 4.83 19.92
C LEU A 25 -2.97 4.89 18.39
N PHE A 26 -1.89 4.70 17.66
CA PHE A 26 -1.95 4.79 16.19
C PHE A 26 -2.76 3.66 15.57
N LEU A 27 -2.70 2.46 16.14
CA LEU A 27 -3.53 1.34 15.69
C LEU A 27 -5.02 1.57 16.00
N ARG A 28 -5.36 2.13 17.16
CA ARG A 28 -6.74 2.53 17.50
C ARG A 28 -7.28 3.60 16.55
N LEU A 29 -6.45 4.59 16.20
CA LEU A 29 -6.82 5.60 15.20
C LEU A 29 -7.07 4.96 13.82
N PHE A 30 -6.27 3.97 13.43
CA PHE A 30 -6.46 3.23 12.19
C PHE A 30 -7.80 2.48 12.17
N ILE A 31 -8.11 1.73 13.21
CA ILE A 31 -9.38 1.03 13.38
C ILE A 31 -10.56 2.00 13.31
N LYS A 32 -10.44 3.14 13.99
CA LYS A 32 -11.49 4.17 14.04
C LYS A 32 -11.73 4.81 12.66
N ILE A 33 -10.69 5.23 11.96
CA ILE A 33 -10.79 5.89 10.64
C ILE A 33 -11.42 4.96 9.60
N LEU A 34 -11.05 3.69 9.64
CA LEU A 34 -11.58 2.69 8.72
C LEU A 34 -12.93 2.11 9.16
N ALA A 35 -13.44 2.54 10.32
CA ALA A 35 -14.67 2.01 10.94
C ALA A 35 -14.70 0.47 11.00
N LEU A 36 -13.53 -0.14 11.32
CA LEU A 36 -13.42 -1.59 11.41
C LEU A 36 -14.26 -2.12 12.56
N ASN A 37 -14.90 -3.26 12.33
CA ASN A 37 -15.90 -3.81 13.25
C ASN A 37 -15.25 -4.65 14.36
N PHE A 38 -14.69 -3.98 15.36
CA PHE A 38 -14.19 -4.61 16.58
C PHE A 38 -14.90 -4.03 17.81
N ASP A 39 -15.27 -4.90 18.75
CA ASP A 39 -15.87 -4.47 20.01
C ASP A 39 -14.93 -3.57 20.82
N GLU A 40 -15.46 -2.51 21.44
CA GLU A 40 -14.66 -1.56 22.23
C GLU A 40 -13.87 -2.23 23.36
N GLU A 41 -14.44 -3.27 23.97
CA GLU A 41 -13.80 -4.05 25.04
C GLU A 41 -12.62 -4.91 24.53
N ASN A 42 -12.59 -5.16 23.22
CA ASN A 42 -11.59 -6.01 22.53
C ASN A 42 -10.64 -5.20 21.65
N LEU A 43 -10.47 -3.92 21.90
CA LEU A 43 -9.52 -3.09 21.15
C LEU A 43 -8.06 -3.51 21.42
N PRO A 44 -7.14 -3.23 20.49
CA PRO A 44 -5.73 -3.56 20.63
C PRO A 44 -5.12 -3.02 21.93
N ASN A 45 -4.17 -3.76 22.46
CA ASN A 45 -3.40 -3.42 23.65
C ASN A 45 -1.93 -3.87 23.47
N ASP A 46 -1.17 -3.83 24.57
CA ASP A 46 0.26 -4.22 24.58
C ASP A 46 0.52 -5.70 24.19
N SER A 47 -0.52 -6.57 24.15
CA SER A 47 -0.38 -7.96 23.67
C SER A 47 -0.38 -8.09 22.14
N CYS A 48 -0.70 -7.00 21.44
CA CYS A 48 -0.74 -6.96 19.98
C CYS A 48 0.61 -7.34 19.36
N LYS A 49 0.54 -8.08 18.26
CA LYS A 49 1.69 -8.49 17.44
C LYS A 49 1.44 -8.04 16.01
N VAL A 50 2.44 -7.44 15.41
CA VAL A 50 2.44 -7.04 14.00
C VAL A 50 3.51 -7.83 13.27
N TYR A 51 3.12 -8.46 12.18
CA TYR A 51 4.01 -9.21 11.31
C TYR A 51 4.01 -8.59 9.92
N ILE A 52 5.20 -8.40 9.38
CA ILE A 52 5.41 -8.01 7.99
C ILE A 52 5.85 -9.25 7.21
N GLU A 53 5.29 -9.44 6.01
CA GLU A 53 5.61 -10.59 5.16
C GLU A 53 5.40 -11.93 5.88
N LYS A 54 4.26 -12.09 6.56
CA LYS A 54 3.95 -13.30 7.31
C LYS A 54 3.79 -14.49 6.37
N TYR A 55 4.75 -15.38 6.38
CA TYR A 55 4.66 -16.65 5.65
C TYR A 55 3.58 -17.56 6.25
N THR A 56 2.65 -18.02 5.44
CA THR A 56 1.49 -18.86 5.83
C THR A 56 1.56 -20.28 5.27
N GLY A 57 2.66 -20.62 4.60
CA GLY A 57 2.88 -21.91 3.96
C GLY A 57 3.17 -21.79 2.47
N GLN A 58 3.55 -22.91 1.86
CA GLN A 58 3.69 -22.99 0.40
C GLN A 58 2.31 -22.88 -0.26
N ILE A 59 2.24 -22.16 -1.36
CA ILE A 59 1.00 -22.08 -2.15
C ILE A 59 0.77 -23.48 -2.76
N ASP A 60 -0.42 -24.02 -2.52
CA ASP A 60 -0.84 -25.30 -3.08
C ASP A 60 -1.19 -25.19 -4.59
N GLU A 61 -1.30 -26.33 -5.27
CA GLU A 61 -1.58 -26.38 -6.72
C GLU A 61 -2.94 -25.74 -7.08
N GLU A 62 -3.92 -25.79 -6.18
CA GLU A 62 -5.26 -25.26 -6.37
C GLU A 62 -5.37 -23.78 -5.97
N TYR A 63 -4.29 -23.16 -5.46
CA TYR A 63 -4.27 -21.80 -4.92
C TYR A 63 -5.31 -21.58 -3.81
N THR A 64 -5.47 -22.55 -2.92
CA THR A 64 -6.46 -22.47 -1.84
C THR A 64 -5.84 -22.12 -0.49
N GLU A 65 -4.57 -22.40 -0.26
CA GLU A 65 -3.83 -22.10 0.96
C GLU A 65 -2.42 -21.58 0.65
N GLY A 66 -1.76 -21.07 1.69
CA GLY A 66 -0.39 -20.60 1.63
C GLY A 66 -0.21 -19.20 1.07
N GLY A 67 1.03 -18.77 1.01
CA GLY A 67 1.44 -17.45 0.54
C GLY A 67 2.14 -16.63 1.61
N ARG A 68 2.07 -15.32 1.48
CA ARG A 68 2.75 -14.39 2.37
C ARG A 68 1.90 -13.13 2.52
N ILE A 69 1.34 -12.94 3.71
CA ILE A 69 0.52 -11.76 4.05
C ILE A 69 1.43 -10.57 4.28
N ASP A 70 1.18 -9.45 3.59
CA ASP A 70 2.02 -8.26 3.66
C ASP A 70 2.07 -7.67 5.06
N ILE A 71 0.91 -7.48 5.72
CA ILE A 71 0.82 -7.04 7.10
C ILE A 71 -0.25 -7.84 7.81
N LEU A 72 0.11 -8.54 8.89
CA LEU A 72 -0.82 -9.23 9.77
C LEU A 72 -0.71 -8.64 11.18
N ILE A 73 -1.83 -8.19 11.73
CA ILE A 73 -1.93 -7.63 13.08
C ILE A 73 -2.83 -8.53 13.90
N GLU A 74 -2.35 -9.02 15.04
CA GLU A 74 -3.08 -9.95 15.91
C GLU A 74 -3.11 -9.45 17.35
N TRP A 75 -4.27 -9.54 18.00
CA TRP A 75 -4.43 -9.33 19.44
C TRP A 75 -5.59 -10.17 19.96
N GLY A 76 -5.38 -10.85 21.08
CA GLY A 76 -6.39 -11.76 21.64
C GLY A 76 -6.84 -12.80 20.61
N LYS A 77 -8.12 -12.74 20.23
CA LYS A 77 -8.71 -13.54 19.14
C LYS A 77 -9.14 -12.68 17.95
N ASN A 78 -8.54 -11.54 17.75
CA ASN A 78 -8.85 -10.63 16.66
C ASN A 78 -7.65 -10.49 15.73
N ALA A 79 -7.92 -10.17 14.46
CA ALA A 79 -6.87 -9.90 13.49
C ALA A 79 -7.28 -8.83 12.45
N ILE A 80 -6.27 -8.15 11.92
CA ILE A 80 -6.37 -7.36 10.68
C ILE A 80 -5.35 -7.95 9.71
N ILE A 81 -5.84 -8.32 8.53
CA ILE A 81 -5.05 -8.85 7.43
C ILE A 81 -5.02 -7.78 6.33
N ILE A 82 -3.85 -7.30 5.94
CA ILE A 82 -3.72 -6.26 4.92
C ILE A 82 -2.88 -6.81 3.76
N GLU A 83 -3.47 -6.80 2.58
CA GLU A 83 -2.76 -6.95 1.30
C GLU A 83 -2.46 -5.57 0.74
N ASN A 84 -1.19 -5.29 0.46
CA ASN A 84 -0.69 -3.97 0.07
C ASN A 84 -0.25 -3.96 -1.40
N LYS A 85 -0.96 -3.19 -2.26
CA LYS A 85 -0.73 -3.10 -3.70
C LYS A 85 -0.50 -1.65 -4.14
N ILE A 86 0.75 -1.31 -4.43
CA ILE A 86 1.11 -0.01 -5.01
C ILE A 86 1.37 -0.14 -6.51
N ASP A 87 2.32 -0.99 -6.90
CA ASP A 87 2.71 -1.22 -8.29
C ASP A 87 2.77 -2.72 -8.64
N ALA A 88 2.74 -3.61 -7.66
CA ALA A 88 2.73 -5.05 -7.87
C ALA A 88 1.40 -5.53 -8.46
N GLY A 89 1.46 -6.53 -9.33
CA GLY A 89 0.29 -7.20 -9.87
C GLY A 89 -0.41 -8.09 -8.84
N ASP A 90 -1.70 -8.31 -9.07
CA ASP A 90 -2.49 -9.26 -8.29
C ASP A 90 -2.06 -10.71 -8.56
N GLN A 91 -2.19 -11.56 -7.55
CA GLN A 91 -1.98 -12.99 -7.65
C GLN A 91 -3.31 -13.75 -7.65
N ASN A 92 -3.32 -14.92 -8.31
CA ASN A 92 -4.50 -15.76 -8.36
C ASN A 92 -4.95 -16.18 -6.94
N LYS A 93 -6.23 -15.99 -6.65
CA LYS A 93 -6.90 -16.33 -5.39
C LYS A 93 -6.18 -15.82 -4.12
N GLN A 94 -5.43 -14.72 -4.20
CA GLN A 94 -4.61 -14.22 -3.10
C GLN A 94 -5.47 -13.83 -1.89
N LEU A 95 -6.51 -13.04 -2.09
CA LEU A 95 -7.44 -12.63 -1.02
C LEU A 95 -8.25 -13.80 -0.50
N SER A 96 -8.64 -14.74 -1.36
CA SER A 96 -9.30 -15.98 -0.94
C SER A 96 -8.42 -16.80 0.01
N ARG A 97 -7.12 -16.95 -0.29
CA ARG A 97 -6.18 -17.64 0.62
C ARG A 97 -6.07 -16.94 1.97
N TYR A 98 -6.02 -15.62 1.99
CA TYR A 98 -5.90 -14.84 3.22
C TYR A 98 -7.18 -14.85 4.04
N TYR A 99 -8.33 -14.82 3.39
CA TYR A 99 -9.62 -15.00 4.06
C TYR A 99 -9.70 -16.38 4.73
N LYS A 100 -9.34 -17.45 4.00
CA LYS A 100 -9.27 -18.82 4.55
C LYS A 100 -8.26 -18.94 5.69
N HIS A 101 -7.13 -18.23 5.60
CA HIS A 101 -6.16 -18.16 6.71
C HIS A 101 -6.82 -17.56 7.95
N GLY A 102 -7.59 -16.49 7.83
CA GLY A 102 -8.37 -15.90 8.92
C GLY A 102 -9.32 -16.90 9.56
N LEU A 103 -10.11 -17.61 8.76
CA LEU A 103 -11.04 -18.65 9.24
C LEU A 103 -10.31 -19.81 9.93
N LYS A 104 -9.21 -20.30 9.37
CA LYS A 104 -8.41 -21.43 9.89
C LYS A 104 -7.78 -21.13 11.24
N ASN A 105 -7.34 -19.90 11.48
CA ASN A 105 -6.74 -19.46 12.75
C ASN A 105 -7.76 -19.25 13.87
N LYS A 106 -9.05 -19.44 13.59
CA LYS A 106 -10.14 -19.36 14.56
C LYS A 106 -10.17 -18.02 15.31
N TYR A 107 -9.91 -16.93 14.60
CA TYR A 107 -10.18 -15.60 15.15
C TYR A 107 -11.68 -15.45 15.43
N SER A 108 -12.02 -14.79 16.51
CA SER A 108 -13.42 -14.45 16.81
C SER A 108 -13.92 -13.34 15.88
N SER A 109 -13.02 -12.43 15.48
CA SER A 109 -13.25 -11.40 14.49
C SER A 109 -11.98 -11.11 13.73
N PHE A 110 -12.07 -10.94 12.41
CA PHE A 110 -10.97 -10.44 11.60
C PHE A 110 -11.47 -9.62 10.43
N GLU A 111 -10.66 -8.67 10.02
CA GLU A 111 -10.92 -7.80 8.87
C GLU A 111 -9.87 -8.05 7.79
N LEU A 112 -10.32 -8.17 6.54
CA LEU A 112 -9.46 -8.33 5.37
C LEU A 112 -9.44 -7.03 4.57
N LEU A 113 -8.29 -6.37 4.53
CA LEU A 113 -8.11 -5.09 3.86
C LEU A 113 -7.29 -5.26 2.58
N TYR A 114 -7.78 -4.65 1.51
CA TYR A 114 -7.08 -4.53 0.24
C TYR A 114 -6.67 -3.08 0.03
N LEU A 115 -5.38 -2.80 0.24
CA LEU A 115 -4.81 -1.45 0.21
C LEU A 115 -4.17 -1.18 -1.15
N THR A 116 -4.72 -0.21 -1.89
CA THR A 116 -4.17 0.25 -3.17
C THR A 116 -3.89 1.75 -3.16
N LYS A 117 -3.26 2.26 -4.22
CA LYS A 117 -3.02 3.72 -4.33
C LYS A 117 -4.31 4.54 -4.25
N ASN A 118 -5.38 4.09 -4.93
CA ASN A 118 -6.60 4.87 -5.13
C ASN A 118 -7.83 4.25 -4.47
N GLY A 119 -7.74 3.10 -3.79
CA GLY A 119 -8.88 2.37 -3.25
C GLY A 119 -9.58 1.50 -4.29
N ASP A 120 -8.82 1.01 -5.27
CA ASP A 120 -9.35 0.16 -6.32
C ASP A 120 -9.91 -1.14 -5.73
N THR A 121 -11.00 -1.63 -6.31
CA THR A 121 -11.56 -2.94 -5.95
C THR A 121 -10.66 -4.07 -6.43
N PRO A 122 -10.54 -5.18 -5.67
CA PRO A 122 -9.75 -6.33 -6.11
C PRO A 122 -10.36 -6.95 -7.37
N LYS A 123 -9.50 -7.46 -8.24
CA LYS A 123 -9.94 -8.17 -9.43
C LYS A 123 -10.57 -9.52 -9.06
N GLU A 124 -11.54 -9.98 -9.84
CA GLU A 124 -12.28 -11.22 -9.61
C GLU A 124 -11.38 -12.44 -9.36
N PHE A 125 -10.29 -12.59 -10.14
CA PHE A 125 -9.38 -13.73 -9.97
C PHE A 125 -8.61 -13.69 -8.63
N THR A 126 -8.44 -12.50 -8.01
CA THR A 126 -7.76 -12.33 -6.72
C THR A 126 -8.63 -12.86 -5.57
N THR A 127 -9.94 -12.69 -5.68
CA THR A 127 -10.94 -13.21 -4.72
C THR A 127 -11.35 -14.65 -5.04
N GLY A 128 -10.94 -15.18 -6.20
CA GLY A 128 -11.37 -16.50 -6.70
C GLY A 128 -12.81 -16.54 -7.11
N ASN A 129 -13.44 -15.41 -7.44
CA ASN A 129 -14.88 -15.25 -7.72
C ASN A 129 -15.77 -15.70 -6.54
N ASP A 130 -15.24 -15.71 -5.34
CA ASP A 130 -15.97 -16.08 -4.12
C ASP A 130 -16.71 -14.84 -3.58
N GLN A 131 -18.04 -14.90 -3.59
CA GLN A 131 -18.89 -13.79 -3.19
C GLN A 131 -18.67 -13.38 -1.72
N GLU A 132 -18.44 -14.35 -0.84
CA GLU A 132 -18.18 -14.08 0.57
C GLU A 132 -16.84 -13.33 0.73
N VAL A 133 -15.80 -13.73 0.02
CA VAL A 133 -14.50 -13.04 0.02
C VAL A 133 -14.64 -11.61 -0.51
N ILE A 134 -15.41 -11.41 -1.57
CA ILE A 134 -15.67 -10.09 -2.16
C ILE A 134 -16.33 -9.18 -1.12
N GLU A 135 -17.41 -9.64 -0.46
CA GLU A 135 -18.17 -8.87 0.52
C GLU A 135 -17.38 -8.58 1.81
N LYS A 136 -16.49 -9.49 2.19
CA LYS A 136 -15.62 -9.34 3.38
C LYS A 136 -14.31 -8.60 3.14
N THR A 137 -13.99 -8.28 1.89
CA THR A 137 -12.80 -7.52 1.56
C THR A 137 -13.11 -6.02 1.56
N ILE A 138 -12.44 -5.28 2.44
CA ILE A 138 -12.55 -3.83 2.53
C ILE A 138 -11.46 -3.20 1.68
N SER A 139 -11.85 -2.50 0.60
CA SER A 139 -10.93 -1.71 -0.22
C SER A 139 -10.59 -0.39 0.48
N ILE A 140 -9.30 -0.12 0.66
CA ILE A 140 -8.80 1.11 1.26
C ILE A 140 -7.71 1.74 0.38
N SER A 141 -7.50 3.04 0.52
CA SER A 141 -6.59 3.81 -0.31
C SER A 141 -5.44 4.45 0.46
N TYR A 142 -4.27 4.51 -0.18
CA TYR A 142 -3.22 5.41 0.28
C TYR A 142 -3.65 6.87 0.14
N LYS A 143 -4.33 7.20 -0.95
CA LYS A 143 -4.73 8.55 -1.34
C LYS A 143 -5.60 9.25 -0.29
N ASP A 144 -6.53 8.51 0.31
CA ASP A 144 -7.52 9.06 1.24
C ASP A 144 -7.34 8.46 2.64
N ASN A 145 -7.61 7.16 2.82
CA ASN A 145 -7.64 6.52 4.14
C ASN A 145 -6.31 6.57 4.88
N ILE A 146 -5.20 6.22 4.22
CA ILE A 146 -3.88 6.23 4.87
C ILE A 146 -3.43 7.66 5.16
N ILE A 147 -3.65 8.62 4.25
CA ILE A 147 -3.32 10.02 4.50
C ILE A 147 -4.13 10.56 5.69
N GLU A 148 -5.44 10.31 5.74
CA GLU A 148 -6.29 10.76 6.83
C GLU A 148 -5.81 10.20 8.19
N TRP A 149 -5.54 8.90 8.24
CA TRP A 149 -4.97 8.27 9.42
C TRP A 149 -3.62 8.89 9.84
N LEU A 150 -2.70 9.08 8.89
CA LEU A 150 -1.38 9.67 9.17
C LEU A 150 -1.47 11.13 9.63
N GLU A 151 -2.43 11.91 9.13
CA GLU A 151 -2.65 13.28 9.61
C GLU A 151 -3.12 13.29 11.09
N LEU A 152 -3.93 12.32 11.51
CA LEU A 152 -4.25 12.14 12.94
C LEU A 152 -3.04 11.70 13.75
N CYS A 153 -2.27 10.72 13.29
CA CYS A 153 -1.03 10.29 13.93
C CYS A 153 -0.05 11.47 14.12
N LYS A 154 0.10 12.29 13.08
CA LYS A 154 0.92 13.50 13.12
C LYS A 154 0.43 14.50 14.18
N LYS A 155 -0.89 14.68 14.32
CA LYS A 155 -1.48 15.55 15.33
C LYS A 155 -1.17 15.04 16.75
N GLU A 156 -1.31 13.74 16.98
CA GLU A 156 -0.95 13.12 18.28
C GLU A 156 0.56 13.21 18.57
N ALA A 157 1.39 13.15 17.54
CA ALA A 157 2.84 13.31 17.64
C ALA A 157 3.31 14.78 17.70
N SER A 158 2.42 15.75 17.94
CA SER A 158 2.73 17.19 17.87
C SER A 158 3.89 17.62 18.77
N SER A 159 4.03 17.02 19.95
CA SER A 159 5.11 17.26 20.91
C SER A 159 6.39 16.43 20.66
N LEU A 160 6.40 15.58 19.64
CA LEU A 160 7.50 14.66 19.29
C LEU A 160 8.08 15.05 17.92
N PRO A 161 9.01 16.02 17.85
CA PRO A 161 9.43 16.61 16.58
C PRO A 161 9.95 15.60 15.55
N ILE A 162 10.75 14.61 15.97
CA ILE A 162 11.34 13.61 15.07
C ILE A 162 10.22 12.73 14.47
N LEU A 163 9.33 12.20 15.31
CA LEU A 163 8.22 11.35 14.86
C LEU A 163 7.26 12.13 13.96
N ARG A 164 6.87 13.34 14.37
CA ARG A 164 6.00 14.22 13.58
C ARG A 164 6.57 14.50 12.19
N GLU A 165 7.86 14.80 12.12
CA GLU A 165 8.53 15.08 10.84
C GLU A 165 8.63 13.82 9.97
N THR A 166 8.94 12.67 10.55
CA THR A 166 8.96 11.39 9.84
C THR A 166 7.59 11.08 9.21
N ILE A 167 6.50 11.26 9.98
CA ILE A 167 5.14 11.09 9.47
C ILE A 167 4.84 12.11 8.36
N THR A 168 5.27 13.36 8.53
CA THR A 168 5.08 14.43 7.53
C THR A 168 5.76 14.07 6.20
N GLN A 169 6.99 13.57 6.23
CA GLN A 169 7.71 13.15 5.04
C GLN A 169 7.07 11.92 4.38
N TYR A 170 6.54 11.00 5.17
CA TYR A 170 5.82 9.85 4.62
C TYR A 170 4.49 10.26 3.97
N ILE A 171 3.73 11.19 4.55
CA ILE A 171 2.54 11.79 3.91
C ILE A 171 2.92 12.43 2.57
N TYR A 172 4.03 13.17 2.53
CA TYR A 172 4.50 13.78 1.27
C TYR A 172 4.84 12.72 0.22
N LEU A 173 5.52 11.64 0.60
CA LEU A 173 5.81 10.52 -0.28
C LEU A 173 4.52 9.89 -0.83
N ILE A 174 3.52 9.62 0.03
CA ILE A 174 2.22 9.08 -0.40
C ILE A 174 1.55 10.04 -1.38
N LYS A 175 1.48 11.34 -1.08
CA LYS A 175 0.93 12.35 -1.99
C LYS A 175 1.63 12.35 -3.34
N LYS A 176 2.93 12.08 -3.38
CA LYS A 176 3.70 11.99 -4.63
C LYS A 176 3.32 10.75 -5.45
N ILE A 177 3.24 9.57 -4.83
CA ILE A 177 2.90 8.32 -5.55
C ILE A 177 1.42 8.24 -5.95
N THR A 178 0.55 9.01 -5.29
CA THR A 178 -0.88 9.13 -5.60
C THR A 178 -1.21 10.35 -6.46
N ASN A 179 -0.19 11.03 -7.02
CA ASN A 179 -0.32 12.23 -7.87
C ASN A 179 -1.06 13.41 -7.22
N GLN A 180 -1.00 13.54 -5.90
CA GLN A 180 -1.62 14.65 -5.15
C GLN A 180 -0.68 15.85 -4.96
N THR A 181 0.59 15.74 -5.32
CA THR A 181 1.56 16.85 -5.25
C THR A 181 1.52 17.76 -6.47
N THR A 182 0.75 17.41 -7.49
CA THR A 182 0.55 18.23 -8.67
C THR A 182 -0.15 19.52 -8.27
N ASN A 183 0.41 20.65 -8.67
CA ASN A 183 -0.23 21.95 -8.54
C ASN A 183 -1.55 21.92 -9.36
N HIS A 184 -2.69 21.73 -8.68
CA HIS A 184 -4.00 21.59 -9.32
C HIS A 184 -4.34 22.78 -10.25
N LYS A 185 -3.85 23.98 -9.92
CA LYS A 185 -3.99 25.15 -10.77
C LYS A 185 -3.21 24.95 -12.07
N MET A 186 -1.92 24.58 -11.96
CA MET A 186 -1.06 24.34 -13.11
C MET A 186 -1.57 23.18 -13.97
N SER A 187 -2.11 22.12 -13.36
CA SER A 187 -2.71 21.00 -14.09
C SER A 187 -3.96 21.43 -14.87
N LYS A 188 -4.85 22.21 -14.26
CA LYS A 188 -6.04 22.78 -14.93
C LYS A 188 -5.66 23.74 -16.05
N ASP A 189 -4.70 24.63 -15.79
CA ASP A 189 -4.21 25.57 -16.78
C ASP A 189 -3.59 24.82 -17.98
N LEU A 190 -2.80 23.77 -17.72
CA LEU A 190 -2.23 22.92 -18.77
C LEU A 190 -3.30 22.15 -19.54
N GLN A 191 -4.31 21.59 -18.85
CA GLN A 191 -5.43 20.92 -19.52
C GLN A 191 -6.21 21.91 -20.41
N SER A 192 -6.49 23.10 -19.90
CA SER A 192 -7.16 24.16 -20.70
C SER A 192 -6.35 24.55 -21.92
N LEU A 193 -5.03 24.65 -21.77
CA LEU A 193 -4.13 24.95 -22.88
C LEU A 193 -4.15 23.83 -23.94
N ILE A 194 -4.04 22.59 -23.52
CA ILE A 194 -4.04 21.42 -24.42
C ILE A 194 -5.37 21.29 -25.16
N THR A 195 -6.50 21.51 -24.45
CA THR A 195 -7.84 21.39 -25.04
C THR A 195 -8.30 22.64 -25.78
N GLY A 196 -7.53 23.72 -25.72
CA GLY A 196 -7.88 25.01 -26.31
C GLY A 196 -7.88 25.06 -27.85
N SER A 197 -7.11 24.16 -28.50
CA SER A 197 -7.12 24.01 -29.97
C SER A 197 -6.63 22.62 -30.39
N ALA A 198 -6.98 22.22 -31.62
CA ALA A 198 -6.47 20.99 -32.23
C ALA A 198 -4.93 21.00 -32.35
N ASP A 199 -4.35 22.15 -32.66
CA ASP A 199 -2.88 22.29 -32.78
C ASP A 199 -2.19 22.10 -31.45
N ASN A 200 -2.73 22.65 -30.36
CA ASN A 200 -2.21 22.45 -29.02
C ASN A 200 -2.29 20.99 -28.59
N PHE A 201 -3.40 20.31 -28.90
CA PHE A 201 -3.58 18.90 -28.62
C PHE A 201 -2.54 18.04 -29.37
N ASN A 202 -2.36 18.28 -30.68
CA ASN A 202 -1.40 17.59 -31.51
C ASN A 202 0.04 17.83 -31.05
N ALA A 203 0.38 19.07 -30.65
CA ALA A 203 1.67 19.40 -30.09
C ALA A 203 1.94 18.66 -28.77
N ALA A 204 0.96 18.62 -27.87
CA ALA A 204 1.04 17.88 -26.60
C ALA A 204 1.22 16.38 -26.84
N GLN A 205 0.49 15.81 -27.79
CA GLN A 205 0.62 14.41 -28.17
C GLN A 205 2.01 14.09 -28.74
N SER A 206 2.56 14.99 -29.55
CA SER A 206 3.92 14.85 -30.09
C SER A 206 4.97 14.91 -28.99
N ILE A 207 4.87 15.85 -28.07
CA ILE A 207 5.77 15.95 -26.89
C ILE A 207 5.70 14.67 -26.04
N PHE A 208 4.50 14.15 -25.79
CA PHE A 208 4.33 12.90 -25.04
C PHE A 208 5.03 11.73 -25.73
N ASN A 209 4.84 11.58 -27.05
CA ASN A 209 5.44 10.50 -27.80
C ASN A 209 6.98 10.59 -27.80
N GLU A 210 7.55 11.77 -27.98
CA GLU A 210 9.00 11.97 -27.91
C GLU A 210 9.56 11.77 -26.51
N ALA A 211 8.82 12.17 -25.47
CA ALA A 211 9.20 11.91 -24.07
C ALA A 211 9.26 10.40 -23.76
N GLN A 212 8.34 9.60 -24.32
CA GLN A 212 8.37 8.14 -24.17
C GLN A 212 9.59 7.53 -24.87
N LYS A 213 9.92 7.95 -26.10
CA LYS A 213 11.11 7.50 -26.81
C LYS A 213 12.40 7.88 -26.05
N ALA A 214 12.47 9.10 -25.50
CA ALA A 214 13.60 9.53 -24.70
C ALA A 214 13.78 8.67 -23.44
N LYS A 215 12.67 8.31 -22.76
CA LYS A 215 12.69 7.41 -21.62
C LYS A 215 13.23 6.02 -21.99
N GLU A 216 12.79 5.45 -23.10
CA GLU A 216 13.29 4.16 -23.60
C GLU A 216 14.79 4.24 -23.96
N ALA A 217 15.22 5.33 -24.59
CA ALA A 217 16.64 5.53 -24.92
C ALA A 217 17.52 5.62 -23.67
N ILE A 218 17.07 6.34 -22.63
CA ILE A 218 17.78 6.43 -21.34
C ILE A 218 17.87 5.05 -20.69
N PHE A 219 16.76 4.31 -20.66
CA PHE A 219 16.71 2.97 -20.09
C PHE A 219 17.65 2.00 -20.82
N ASN A 220 17.63 1.99 -22.15
CA ASN A 220 18.50 1.15 -22.97
C ASN A 220 19.98 1.52 -22.80
N HIS A 221 20.29 2.81 -22.73
CA HIS A 221 21.65 3.27 -22.47
C HIS A 221 22.14 2.82 -21.09
N PHE A 222 21.32 2.97 -20.05
CA PHE A 222 21.64 2.50 -18.70
C PHE A 222 21.97 1.00 -18.67
N TRP A 223 21.12 0.16 -19.25
CA TRP A 223 21.35 -1.29 -19.26
C TRP A 223 22.55 -1.69 -20.10
N LYS A 224 22.81 -0.98 -21.21
CA LYS A 224 24.03 -1.20 -22.00
C LYS A 224 25.29 -0.90 -21.17
N THR A 225 25.33 0.26 -20.49
CA THR A 225 26.47 0.64 -19.64
C THR A 225 26.67 -0.38 -18.49
N VAL A 226 25.60 -0.79 -17.81
CA VAL A 226 25.67 -1.80 -16.74
C VAL A 226 26.21 -3.13 -17.28
N SER A 227 25.74 -3.56 -18.46
CA SER A 227 26.23 -4.81 -19.07
C SER A 227 27.71 -4.74 -19.44
N GLU A 228 28.17 -3.63 -19.99
CA GLU A 228 29.58 -3.38 -20.32
C GLU A 228 30.46 -3.39 -19.06
N GLU A 229 30.03 -2.73 -17.97
CA GLU A 229 30.75 -2.73 -16.69
C GLU A 229 30.83 -4.12 -16.06
N ILE A 230 29.75 -4.93 -16.14
CA ILE A 230 29.74 -6.31 -15.64
C ILE A 230 30.73 -7.17 -16.44
N LEU A 231 30.73 -7.09 -17.78
CA LEU A 231 31.66 -7.84 -18.63
C LEU A 231 33.13 -7.49 -18.30
N ILE A 232 33.43 -6.21 -18.16
CA ILE A 232 34.78 -5.74 -17.75
C ILE A 232 35.16 -6.31 -16.37
N SER A 233 34.21 -6.37 -15.42
CA SER A 233 34.45 -6.89 -14.07
C SER A 233 34.66 -8.40 -14.02
N LEU A 234 34.13 -9.14 -15.01
CA LEU A 234 34.27 -10.60 -15.13
C LEU A 234 35.53 -10.99 -15.93
N GLY A 235 36.26 -10.03 -16.54
CA GLY A 235 37.51 -10.28 -17.25
C GLY A 235 37.32 -10.86 -18.67
N GLU A 236 36.14 -10.64 -19.28
CA GLU A 236 35.86 -10.93 -20.69
C GLU A 236 35.99 -9.68 -21.56
#